data_16e210f875cd86ec6b01ee0f61ba09d3
#
_entry.id   16e210f875cd86ec6b01ee0f61ba09d3
#
_cell.length_a   1.000
_cell.length_b   1.000
_cell.length_c   1.000
_cell.angle_alpha   90.00
_cell.angle_beta   90.00
_cell.angle_gamma   90.00
#
_symmetry.space_group_name_H-M   'P 1'
#
loop_
_entity.id
_entity.type
_entity.pdbx_description
1 polymer ?
#
loop_
_entity_poly.entity_id
_entity_poly.type
_entity_poly.pdbx_seq_one_letter_code
_entity_poly.pdbx_strand_id
1 'polypeptide(L)'
;MNAKLRKIRKDLVQRLKVYKARRARTKSKATFIGITGSSGKSTVTELLGHILAGHGSVHTQVLANSIRALVNMLSKRALTGIDYVVFEAGASGTDTVKPMGDMLRPHVAVVTMVRLEHFTAFRTLENVAREKRMLIDALRPGGLAVLNADDPHVIAMASPTQHRVATFGRSEWADYRVTDIHAAYPDRLTFSIHWRGGVIELRTPFPAEHFWLPTAAAVAAALELGVPQEKVAARVATLQPLANRCEVFVVDSGPQFILDAAKAPWHSIHLAFDMMARATVERKRIVLGQISDYAGSTRKYHYAYKTAREIADQVIYVGDNAHRSGAGQDDRDAGRFHELRTPREVSDHIERTAVAGELILLKSSSNLHLERIALAWKHDVKCWVPVCGKREGCVMCGLFEVPFEEHRNHVRGRRRARRWQHFRRLLGAGTEPI
;
A
#
# COMPACT_ATOMS: atom_id res chain seq x y z
N MET A 1 31.37 26.80 0.53
CA MET A 1 31.78 25.38 0.66
C MET A 1 31.67 24.72 -0.72
N ASN A 2 32.77 24.24 -1.27
CA ASN A 2 32.92 23.72 -2.65
C ASN A 2 32.00 22.52 -2.89
N ALA A 3 31.35 22.42 -4.06
CA ALA A 3 30.45 21.32 -4.45
C ALA A 3 31.13 19.91 -4.30
N LYS A 4 32.42 19.84 -4.58
CA LYS A 4 33.24 18.63 -4.41
C LYS A 4 33.32 18.19 -2.94
N LEU A 5 33.54 19.12 -1.99
CA LEU A 5 33.55 18.85 -0.56
C LEU A 5 32.18 18.41 -0.02
N ARG A 6 31.09 19.00 -0.54
CA ARG A 6 29.71 18.58 -0.20
C ARG A 6 29.44 17.14 -0.68
N LYS A 7 29.90 16.76 -1.85
CA LYS A 7 29.77 15.41 -2.40
C LYS A 7 30.53 14.40 -1.55
N ILE A 8 31.82 14.66 -1.26
CA ILE A 8 32.68 13.79 -0.43
C ILE A 8 32.03 13.59 0.95
N ARG A 9 31.55 14.66 1.60
CA ARG A 9 30.88 14.58 2.90
C ARG A 9 29.61 13.73 2.85
N LYS A 10 28.80 13.86 1.79
CA LYS A 10 27.60 13.03 1.59
C LYS A 10 27.96 11.55 1.44
N ASP A 11 28.97 11.24 0.65
CA ASP A 11 29.42 9.88 0.41
C ASP A 11 29.98 9.23 1.70
N LEU A 12 30.78 9.97 2.47
CA LEU A 12 31.30 9.49 3.76
C LEU A 12 30.17 9.22 4.76
N VAL A 13 29.21 10.12 4.88
CA VAL A 13 28.02 9.95 5.74
C VAL A 13 27.20 8.72 5.31
N GLN A 14 27.04 8.50 4.00
CA GLN A 14 26.32 7.34 3.47
C GLN A 14 27.07 6.03 3.77
N ARG A 15 28.40 5.98 3.58
CA ARG A 15 29.24 4.82 3.94
C ARG A 15 29.15 4.50 5.43
N LEU A 16 29.21 5.51 6.28
CA LEU A 16 29.06 5.33 7.73
C LEU A 16 27.67 4.79 8.11
N LYS A 17 26.62 5.25 7.46
CA LYS A 17 25.27 4.70 7.68
C LYS A 17 25.17 3.23 7.27
N VAL A 18 25.71 2.86 6.10
CA VAL A 18 25.73 1.47 5.63
C VAL A 18 26.51 0.59 6.62
N TYR A 19 27.66 1.04 7.10
CA TYR A 19 28.45 0.32 8.12
C TYR A 19 27.64 0.13 9.42
N LYS A 20 27.03 1.20 9.94
CA LYS A 20 26.15 1.14 11.13
C LYS A 20 24.98 0.18 10.92
N ALA A 21 24.34 0.21 9.76
CA ALA A 21 23.23 -0.65 9.41
C ALA A 21 23.65 -2.14 9.40
N ARG A 22 24.77 -2.47 8.75
CA ARG A 22 25.33 -3.83 8.74
C ARG A 22 25.63 -4.32 10.14
N ARG A 23 26.31 -3.50 10.96
CA ARG A 23 26.63 -3.83 12.36
C ARG A 23 25.36 -4.04 13.20
N ALA A 24 24.36 -3.18 13.06
CA ALA A 24 23.07 -3.32 13.77
C ALA A 24 22.38 -4.62 13.37
N ARG A 25 22.33 -4.93 12.05
CA ARG A 25 21.76 -6.18 11.53
C ARG A 25 22.46 -7.42 12.08
N THR A 26 23.80 -7.43 12.10
CA THR A 26 24.58 -8.57 12.58
C THR A 26 24.41 -8.80 14.08
N LYS A 27 24.29 -7.72 14.87
CA LYS A 27 24.11 -7.80 16.34
C LYS A 27 22.67 -8.12 16.77
N SER A 28 21.71 -7.89 15.89
CA SER A 28 20.29 -8.10 16.22
C SER A 28 19.95 -9.59 16.27
N LYS A 29 19.23 -9.98 17.32
CA LYS A 29 18.64 -11.32 17.48
C LYS A 29 17.24 -11.41 16.88
N ALA A 30 16.68 -10.29 16.39
CA ALA A 30 15.35 -10.26 15.79
C ALA A 30 15.20 -11.22 14.61
N THR A 31 14.01 -11.73 14.42
CA THR A 31 13.60 -12.43 13.21
C THR A 31 13.29 -11.40 12.14
N PHE A 32 14.04 -11.42 11.04
CA PHE A 32 13.88 -10.50 9.92
C PHE A 32 13.02 -11.14 8.84
N ILE A 33 12.02 -10.42 8.40
CA ILE A 33 11.05 -10.85 7.39
C ILE A 33 11.08 -9.85 6.24
N GLY A 34 11.30 -10.34 5.02
CA GLY A 34 11.27 -9.56 3.80
C GLY A 34 10.04 -9.88 2.98
N ILE A 35 9.35 -8.87 2.45
CA ILE A 35 8.13 -9.05 1.67
C ILE A 35 8.29 -8.36 0.33
N THR A 36 8.07 -9.11 -0.76
CA THR A 36 8.09 -8.59 -2.13
C THR A 36 6.90 -9.08 -2.95
N GLY A 37 6.73 -8.54 -4.15
CA GLY A 37 5.65 -8.86 -5.08
C GLY A 37 5.23 -7.65 -5.90
N SER A 38 4.45 -7.82 -6.95
CA SER A 38 3.95 -6.72 -7.77
C SER A 38 2.79 -5.99 -7.11
N SER A 39 1.94 -6.69 -6.35
CA SER A 39 0.84 -6.11 -5.56
C SER A 39 0.74 -6.77 -4.20
N GLY A 40 0.01 -6.15 -3.25
CA GLY A 40 -0.26 -6.69 -1.92
C GLY A 40 0.87 -6.50 -0.89
N LYS A 41 2.10 -6.14 -1.29
CA LYS A 41 3.27 -6.00 -0.39
C LYS A 41 3.00 -5.20 0.87
N SER A 42 2.48 -3.99 0.71
CA SER A 42 2.26 -3.08 1.85
C SER A 42 1.21 -3.63 2.81
N THR A 43 0.15 -4.26 2.28
CA THR A 43 -0.89 -4.91 3.09
C THR A 43 -0.34 -6.10 3.85
N VAL A 44 0.45 -6.97 3.19
CA VAL A 44 1.13 -8.10 3.88
C VAL A 44 2.06 -7.58 4.96
N THR A 45 2.86 -6.55 4.67
CA THR A 45 3.84 -5.99 5.61
C THR A 45 3.15 -5.43 6.85
N GLU A 46 2.09 -4.65 6.67
CA GLU A 46 1.33 -4.06 7.78
C GLU A 46 0.59 -5.14 8.57
N LEU A 47 -0.13 -6.03 7.88
CA LEU A 47 -0.92 -7.07 8.54
C LEU A 47 -0.03 -8.07 9.30
N LEU A 48 1.07 -8.51 8.70
CA LEU A 48 2.00 -9.39 9.39
C LEU A 48 2.64 -8.69 10.60
N GLY A 49 3.03 -7.42 10.46
CA GLY A 49 3.49 -6.61 11.58
C GLY A 49 2.44 -6.49 12.69
N HIS A 50 1.18 -6.27 12.31
CA HIS A 50 0.06 -6.19 13.25
C HIS A 50 -0.20 -7.54 13.97
N ILE A 51 -0.17 -8.65 13.25
CA ILE A 51 -0.33 -10.00 13.85
C ILE A 51 0.82 -10.26 14.83
N LEU A 52 2.06 -10.05 14.41
CA LEU A 52 3.25 -10.30 15.22
C LEU A 52 3.32 -9.41 16.47
N ALA A 53 2.78 -8.18 16.42
CA ALA A 53 2.68 -7.30 17.59
C ALA A 53 1.79 -7.87 18.72
N GLY A 54 0.94 -8.85 18.44
CA GLY A 54 0.22 -9.65 19.44
C GLY A 54 1.04 -10.82 20.00
N HIS A 55 2.26 -11.04 19.51
CA HIS A 55 3.13 -12.16 19.88
C HIS A 55 4.49 -11.74 20.43
N GLY A 56 4.99 -10.56 20.07
CA GLY A 56 6.26 -9.99 20.52
C GLY A 56 6.43 -8.55 20.08
N SER A 57 7.59 -7.99 20.37
CA SER A 57 7.96 -6.64 19.97
C SER A 57 8.31 -6.58 18.46
N VAL A 58 7.67 -5.68 17.71
CA VAL A 58 7.79 -5.61 16.25
C VAL A 58 8.26 -4.24 15.78
N HIS A 59 9.14 -4.24 14.80
CA HIS A 59 9.41 -3.07 13.97
C HIS A 59 8.96 -3.32 12.53
N THR A 60 7.95 -2.58 12.07
CA THR A 60 7.40 -2.69 10.72
C THR A 60 7.83 -1.49 9.87
N GLN A 61 8.29 -1.74 8.64
CA GLN A 61 8.67 -0.73 7.66
C GLN A 61 7.82 -0.90 6.39
N VAL A 62 6.78 -0.09 6.26
CA VAL A 62 5.81 -0.09 5.15
C VAL A 62 6.03 1.12 4.25
N LEU A 63 5.74 1.01 2.97
CA LEU A 63 5.77 2.06 1.93
C LEU A 63 7.16 2.63 1.61
N ALA A 64 8.07 2.67 2.56
CA ALA A 64 9.46 3.08 2.34
C ALA A 64 10.33 1.84 2.05
N ASN A 65 10.27 1.35 0.82
CA ASN A 65 10.65 0.02 0.37
C ASN A 65 11.94 -0.01 -0.48
N SER A 66 12.90 0.86 -0.17
CA SER A 66 14.18 0.96 -0.89
C SER A 66 15.36 0.63 0.02
N ILE A 67 16.52 0.30 -0.57
CA ILE A 67 17.78 0.10 0.18
C ILE A 67 18.13 1.30 1.07
N ARG A 68 17.85 2.52 0.61
CA ARG A 68 18.07 3.73 1.42
C ARG A 68 17.18 3.75 2.65
N ALA A 69 15.92 3.34 2.53
CA ALA A 69 14.99 3.25 3.66
C ALA A 69 15.44 2.19 4.65
N LEU A 70 15.83 1.01 4.16
CA LEU A 70 16.38 -0.09 4.99
C LEU A 70 17.62 0.35 5.76
N VAL A 71 18.60 0.95 5.08
CA VAL A 71 19.83 1.47 5.71
C VAL A 71 19.50 2.53 6.76
N ASN A 72 18.59 3.45 6.47
CA ASN A 72 18.16 4.48 7.43
C ASN A 72 17.47 3.85 8.65
N MET A 73 16.60 2.87 8.46
CA MET A 73 15.93 2.16 9.54
C MET A 73 16.94 1.46 10.43
N LEU A 74 17.79 0.59 9.88
CA LEU A 74 18.79 -0.17 10.62
C LEU A 74 19.84 0.70 11.30
N SER A 75 20.24 1.84 10.69
CA SER A 75 21.29 2.71 11.23
C SER A 75 20.83 3.64 12.34
N LYS A 76 19.50 3.91 12.45
CA LYS A 76 18.95 4.91 13.36
C LYS A 76 18.25 4.32 14.57
N ARG A 77 17.78 3.09 14.49
CA ARG A 77 17.03 2.44 15.56
C ARG A 77 17.87 1.42 16.31
N ALA A 78 17.77 1.43 17.62
CA ALA A 78 18.21 0.30 18.42
C ALA A 78 17.25 -0.87 18.13
N LEU A 79 17.82 -2.02 17.73
CA LEU A 79 17.08 -3.27 17.52
C LEU A 79 17.17 -4.18 18.75
N THR A 80 17.69 -3.66 19.86
CA THR A 80 17.74 -4.37 21.14
C THR A 80 16.33 -4.54 21.69
N GLY A 81 15.95 -5.76 22.05
CA GLY A 81 14.61 -6.06 22.56
C GLY A 81 13.52 -6.09 21.49
N ILE A 82 13.89 -6.05 20.20
CA ILE A 82 12.96 -6.27 19.09
C ILE A 82 12.98 -7.75 18.71
N ASP A 83 11.81 -8.39 18.69
CA ASP A 83 11.67 -9.80 18.32
C ASP A 83 11.51 -9.98 16.81
N TYR A 84 10.80 -9.05 16.15
CA TYR A 84 10.50 -9.13 14.72
C TYR A 84 10.79 -7.82 13.99
N VAL A 85 11.38 -7.92 12.81
CA VAL A 85 11.53 -6.82 11.86
C VAL A 85 10.87 -7.19 10.54
N VAL A 86 9.81 -6.51 10.17
CA VAL A 86 9.06 -6.72 8.92
C VAL A 86 9.36 -5.60 7.95
N PHE A 87 9.89 -5.94 6.76
CA PHE A 87 10.35 -4.98 5.77
C PHE A 87 9.73 -5.22 4.39
N GLU A 88 9.14 -4.18 3.81
CA GLU A 88 8.67 -4.19 2.42
C GLU A 88 9.84 -3.96 1.46
N ALA A 89 10.17 -4.95 0.62
CA ALA A 89 11.20 -4.86 -0.40
C ALA A 89 10.59 -4.56 -1.77
N GLY A 90 10.74 -3.32 -2.23
CA GLY A 90 10.24 -2.86 -3.53
C GLY A 90 11.20 -3.18 -4.67
N ALA A 91 10.66 -3.65 -5.80
CA ALA A 91 11.40 -3.81 -7.05
C ALA A 91 11.05 -2.65 -7.97
N SER A 92 11.94 -1.68 -8.13
CA SER A 92 11.74 -0.51 -9.00
C SER A 92 12.54 -0.56 -10.31
N GLY A 93 13.41 -1.55 -10.46
CA GLY A 93 14.25 -1.80 -11.62
C GLY A 93 15.12 -3.02 -11.35
N THR A 94 16.00 -3.36 -12.28
CA THR A 94 16.98 -4.44 -12.13
C THR A 94 17.96 -4.16 -11.00
N ASP A 95 18.37 -5.21 -10.28
CA ASP A 95 19.32 -5.17 -9.17
C ASP A 95 18.95 -4.23 -8.00
N THR A 96 17.66 -3.97 -7.80
CA THR A 96 17.17 -3.14 -6.69
C THR A 96 16.85 -3.97 -5.44
N VAL A 97 16.38 -5.22 -5.60
CA VAL A 97 16.05 -6.14 -4.49
C VAL A 97 17.29 -6.79 -3.91
N LYS A 98 18.28 -7.15 -4.73
CA LYS A 98 19.50 -7.80 -4.26
C LYS A 98 20.22 -7.06 -3.12
N PRO A 99 20.51 -5.75 -3.20
CA PRO A 99 21.15 -5.03 -2.10
C PRO A 99 20.32 -4.99 -0.82
N MET A 100 18.98 -5.02 -0.94
CA MET A 100 18.08 -5.09 0.21
C MET A 100 18.11 -6.48 0.84
N GLY A 101 18.07 -7.54 0.03
CA GLY A 101 18.21 -8.92 0.48
C GLY A 101 19.53 -9.14 1.21
N ASP A 102 20.66 -8.75 0.62
CA ASP A 102 22.00 -8.87 1.19
C ASP A 102 22.14 -8.13 2.54
N MET A 103 21.48 -6.97 2.68
CA MET A 103 21.46 -6.19 3.92
C MET A 103 20.53 -6.80 4.95
N LEU A 104 19.34 -7.24 4.53
CA LEU A 104 18.30 -7.78 5.41
C LEU A 104 18.66 -9.20 5.88
N ARG A 105 19.17 -10.06 4.99
CA ARG A 105 19.43 -11.49 5.21
C ARG A 105 18.27 -12.13 5.96
N PRO A 106 17.08 -12.21 5.33
CA PRO A 106 15.86 -12.52 6.04
C PRO A 106 15.82 -13.97 6.54
N HIS A 107 15.05 -14.20 7.58
CA HIS A 107 14.68 -15.53 8.06
C HIS A 107 13.46 -16.05 7.28
N VAL A 108 12.59 -15.12 6.88
CA VAL A 108 11.38 -15.41 6.10
C VAL A 108 11.32 -14.44 4.92
N ALA A 109 11.10 -14.96 3.71
CA ALA A 109 10.83 -14.20 2.51
C ALA A 109 9.42 -14.51 2.02
N VAL A 110 8.58 -13.49 1.84
CA VAL A 110 7.22 -13.65 1.33
C VAL A 110 7.15 -13.06 -0.08
N VAL A 111 6.64 -13.83 -1.04
CA VAL A 111 6.42 -13.37 -2.41
C VAL A 111 4.95 -13.49 -2.77
N THR A 112 4.28 -12.35 -3.01
CA THR A 112 2.83 -12.32 -3.23
C THR A 112 2.42 -12.68 -4.66
N MET A 113 2.94 -11.97 -5.65
CA MET A 113 2.64 -12.22 -7.07
C MET A 113 3.65 -11.56 -7.99
N VAL A 114 3.68 -12.02 -9.25
CA VAL A 114 4.44 -11.43 -10.36
C VAL A 114 3.47 -10.91 -11.40
N ARG A 115 3.48 -9.60 -11.64
CA ARG A 115 2.74 -8.92 -12.71
C ARG A 115 3.68 -7.91 -13.36
N LEU A 116 3.41 -7.56 -14.61
CA LEU A 116 4.21 -6.57 -15.33
C LEU A 116 3.99 -5.18 -14.71
N GLU A 117 4.94 -4.76 -13.93
CA GLU A 117 5.04 -3.43 -13.30
C GLU A 117 6.32 -2.74 -13.76
N HIS A 118 6.40 -1.40 -13.69
CA HIS A 118 7.59 -0.65 -14.12
C HIS A 118 8.08 -1.08 -15.51
N PHE A 119 7.16 -1.10 -16.48
CA PHE A 119 7.38 -1.67 -17.83
C PHE A 119 8.69 -1.19 -18.49
N THR A 120 9.03 0.08 -18.33
CA THR A 120 10.27 0.66 -18.89
C THR A 120 11.55 0.03 -18.33
N ALA A 121 11.49 -0.48 -17.09
CA ALA A 121 12.64 -1.08 -16.41
C ALA A 121 12.73 -2.60 -16.65
N PHE A 122 11.59 -3.30 -16.57
CA PHE A 122 11.60 -4.77 -16.59
C PHE A 122 11.27 -5.39 -17.94
N ARG A 123 10.34 -4.80 -18.70
CA ARG A 123 9.88 -5.23 -20.03
C ARG A 123 9.17 -6.58 -20.08
N THR A 124 9.58 -7.59 -19.27
CA THR A 124 9.01 -8.95 -19.25
C THR A 124 8.68 -9.42 -17.84
N LEU A 125 7.77 -10.41 -17.71
CA LEU A 125 7.41 -11.03 -16.44
C LEU A 125 8.59 -11.81 -15.83
N GLU A 126 9.41 -12.44 -16.66
CA GLU A 126 10.59 -13.21 -16.24
C GLU A 126 11.61 -12.30 -15.55
N ASN A 127 11.81 -11.08 -16.05
CA ASN A 127 12.69 -10.10 -15.42
C ASN A 127 12.14 -9.64 -14.06
N VAL A 128 10.81 -9.43 -13.96
CA VAL A 128 10.15 -9.12 -12.67
C VAL A 128 10.31 -10.29 -11.70
N ALA A 129 10.10 -11.53 -12.16
CA ALA A 129 10.23 -12.73 -11.34
C ALA A 129 11.66 -12.90 -10.84
N ARG A 130 12.66 -12.75 -11.73
CA ARG A 130 14.08 -12.81 -11.38
C ARG A 130 14.46 -11.81 -10.31
N GLU A 131 14.00 -10.58 -10.44
CA GLU A 131 14.26 -9.52 -9.46
C GLU A 131 13.68 -9.86 -8.09
N LYS A 132 12.43 -10.36 -8.02
CA LYS A 132 11.78 -10.71 -6.76
C LYS A 132 12.41 -11.94 -6.12
N ARG A 133 12.87 -12.91 -6.91
CA ARG A 133 13.57 -14.10 -6.46
C ARG A 133 14.83 -13.76 -5.67
N MET A 134 15.53 -12.65 -5.96
CA MET A 134 16.71 -12.23 -5.23
C MET A 134 16.47 -12.06 -3.71
N LEU A 135 15.23 -11.88 -3.28
CA LEU A 135 14.89 -11.88 -1.85
C LEU A 135 14.92 -13.28 -1.24
N ILE A 136 14.52 -14.30 -2.00
CA ILE A 136 14.60 -15.72 -1.59
C ILE A 136 16.06 -16.16 -1.56
N ASP A 137 16.85 -15.81 -2.59
CA ASP A 137 18.25 -16.13 -2.69
C ASP A 137 19.09 -15.51 -1.53
N ALA A 138 18.56 -14.45 -0.91
CA ALA A 138 19.18 -13.79 0.26
C ALA A 138 18.75 -14.37 1.62
N LEU A 139 17.90 -15.40 1.65
CA LEU A 139 17.50 -16.09 2.88
C LEU A 139 18.73 -16.64 3.62
N ARG A 140 18.67 -16.63 4.93
CA ARG A 140 19.65 -17.30 5.78
C ARG A 140 19.56 -18.82 5.61
N PRO A 141 20.63 -19.59 5.86
CA PRO A 141 20.55 -21.05 5.97
C PRO A 141 19.41 -21.43 6.93
N GLY A 142 18.57 -22.37 6.52
CA GLY A 142 17.35 -22.77 7.23
C GLY A 142 16.19 -21.76 7.16
N GLY A 143 16.30 -20.72 6.33
CA GLY A 143 15.23 -19.75 6.11
C GLY A 143 14.01 -20.33 5.42
N LEU A 144 12.91 -19.57 5.42
CA LEU A 144 11.60 -19.96 4.88
C LEU A 144 11.18 -19.02 3.74
N ALA A 145 10.79 -19.60 2.60
CA ALA A 145 10.09 -18.90 1.54
C ALA A 145 8.58 -19.18 1.65
N VAL A 146 7.77 -18.11 1.74
CA VAL A 146 6.29 -18.19 1.72
C VAL A 146 5.82 -17.71 0.35
N LEU A 147 5.30 -18.62 -0.46
CA LEU A 147 5.08 -18.44 -1.89
C LEU A 147 3.61 -18.60 -2.28
N ASN A 148 3.13 -17.75 -3.18
CA ASN A 148 1.80 -17.86 -3.75
C ASN A 148 1.74 -19.05 -4.72
N ALA A 149 0.94 -20.06 -4.39
CA ALA A 149 0.70 -21.26 -5.17
C ALA A 149 -0.02 -21.01 -6.52
N ASP A 150 -0.83 -19.95 -6.56
CA ASP A 150 -1.68 -19.62 -7.70
C ASP A 150 -0.96 -18.79 -8.78
N ASP A 151 0.26 -18.33 -8.50
CA ASP A 151 1.05 -17.55 -9.45
C ASP A 151 2.19 -18.41 -10.01
N PRO A 152 2.16 -18.76 -11.33
CA PRO A 152 3.13 -19.66 -11.92
C PRO A 152 4.57 -19.14 -11.84
N HIS A 153 4.79 -17.82 -11.90
CA HIS A 153 6.12 -17.25 -11.77
C HIS A 153 6.62 -17.25 -10.33
N VAL A 154 5.71 -17.18 -9.35
CA VAL A 154 6.08 -17.24 -7.92
C VAL A 154 6.37 -18.68 -7.52
N ILE A 155 5.50 -19.63 -7.86
CA ILE A 155 5.72 -21.03 -7.46
C ILE A 155 6.93 -21.66 -8.15
N ALA A 156 7.26 -21.23 -9.36
CA ALA A 156 8.49 -21.65 -10.04
C ALA A 156 9.78 -21.27 -9.27
N MET A 157 9.69 -20.34 -8.30
CA MET A 157 10.83 -20.00 -7.44
C MET A 157 11.12 -21.09 -6.39
N ALA A 158 10.20 -22.03 -6.16
CA ALA A 158 10.36 -23.10 -5.17
C ALA A 158 11.38 -24.15 -5.63
N SER A 159 11.35 -24.55 -6.91
CA SER A 159 12.18 -25.65 -7.42
C SER A 159 13.70 -25.45 -7.26
N PRO A 160 14.25 -24.27 -7.54
CA PRO A 160 15.70 -24.08 -7.43
C PRO A 160 16.14 -23.58 -6.03
N THR A 161 15.27 -23.45 -5.04
CA THR A 161 15.67 -23.07 -3.69
C THR A 161 15.95 -24.29 -2.80
N GLN A 162 16.98 -24.21 -1.97
CA GLN A 162 17.27 -25.20 -0.93
C GLN A 162 16.68 -24.82 0.43
N HIS A 163 15.94 -23.70 0.49
CA HIS A 163 15.26 -23.25 1.68
C HIS A 163 13.92 -23.98 1.86
N ARG A 164 13.40 -23.98 3.07
CA ARG A 164 12.04 -24.43 3.34
C ARG A 164 11.06 -23.58 2.53
N VAL A 165 10.02 -24.21 2.00
CA VAL A 165 8.93 -23.53 1.28
C VAL A 165 7.63 -23.82 2.00
N ALA A 166 6.80 -22.80 2.17
CA ALA A 166 5.40 -22.89 2.52
C ALA A 166 4.59 -22.16 1.45
N THR A 167 3.51 -22.78 1.00
CA THR A 167 2.69 -22.27 -0.10
C THR A 167 1.34 -21.77 0.41
N PHE A 168 0.83 -20.67 -0.12
CA PHE A 168 -0.51 -20.18 0.15
C PHE A 168 -1.25 -19.91 -1.16
N GLY A 169 -2.55 -20.11 -1.18
CA GLY A 169 -3.34 -19.87 -2.38
C GLY A 169 -4.67 -20.62 -2.38
N ARG A 170 -5.36 -20.57 -3.51
CA ARG A 170 -6.61 -21.28 -3.76
C ARG A 170 -6.37 -22.70 -4.33
N SER A 171 -5.18 -22.96 -4.82
CA SER A 171 -4.78 -24.26 -5.34
C SER A 171 -4.95 -25.34 -4.28
N GLU A 172 -5.45 -26.53 -4.69
CA GLU A 172 -5.77 -27.64 -3.78
C GLU A 172 -4.54 -28.18 -3.04
N TRP A 173 -3.37 -28.03 -3.65
CA TRP A 173 -2.08 -28.49 -3.11
C TRP A 173 -1.35 -27.41 -2.28
N ALA A 174 -1.95 -26.23 -2.09
CA ALA A 174 -1.33 -25.20 -1.24
C ALA A 174 -1.36 -25.63 0.23
N ASP A 175 -0.23 -25.44 0.95
CA ASP A 175 -0.12 -25.74 2.39
C ASP A 175 -1.10 -24.91 3.23
N TYR A 176 -1.41 -23.71 2.76
CA TYR A 176 -2.40 -22.77 3.33
C TYR A 176 -3.46 -22.50 2.25
N ARG A 177 -4.39 -23.44 2.11
CA ARG A 177 -5.43 -23.39 1.08
C ARG A 177 -6.57 -22.46 1.46
N VAL A 178 -6.85 -21.50 0.61
CA VAL A 178 -7.94 -20.53 0.79
C VAL A 178 -9.22 -21.02 0.13
N THR A 179 -10.33 -21.00 0.85
CA THR A 179 -11.68 -21.32 0.40
C THR A 179 -12.70 -20.29 0.87
N ASP A 180 -13.94 -20.39 0.37
CA ASP A 180 -15.12 -19.67 0.86
C ASP A 180 -14.94 -18.14 0.91
N ILE A 181 -14.29 -17.59 -0.12
CA ILE A 181 -14.02 -16.15 -0.22
C ILE A 181 -15.32 -15.42 -0.53
N HIS A 182 -15.69 -14.49 0.34
CA HIS A 182 -16.83 -13.62 0.15
C HIS A 182 -16.52 -12.18 0.58
N ALA A 183 -16.85 -11.20 -0.27
CA ALA A 183 -16.88 -9.77 0.05
C ALA A 183 -17.84 -9.07 -0.92
N ALA A 184 -18.90 -8.47 -0.39
CA ALA A 184 -19.87 -7.66 -1.15
C ALA A 184 -20.25 -6.43 -0.31
N TYR A 185 -19.52 -5.31 -0.49
CA TYR A 185 -19.74 -4.13 0.34
C TYR A 185 -21.26 -3.81 0.49
N PRO A 186 -21.80 -3.57 1.71
CA PRO A 186 -21.09 -3.27 2.97
C PRO A 186 -20.48 -4.48 3.68
N ASP A 187 -20.77 -5.71 3.27
CA ASP A 187 -20.16 -6.88 3.85
C ASP A 187 -18.64 -6.88 3.62
N ARG A 188 -17.93 -7.27 4.66
CA ARG A 188 -16.47 -7.32 4.65
C ARG A 188 -15.98 -8.69 4.24
N LEU A 189 -14.73 -8.74 3.78
CA LEU A 189 -14.10 -9.98 3.36
C LEU A 189 -14.07 -11.01 4.49
N THR A 190 -14.66 -12.17 4.19
CA THR A 190 -14.54 -13.42 4.97
C THR A 190 -13.99 -14.52 4.08
N PHE A 191 -13.23 -15.44 4.64
CA PHE A 191 -12.76 -16.65 3.97
C PHE A 191 -12.17 -17.62 4.97
N SER A 192 -11.95 -18.88 4.54
CA SER A 192 -11.33 -19.93 5.34
C SER A 192 -9.93 -20.25 4.83
N ILE A 193 -9.03 -20.64 5.73
CA ILE A 193 -7.73 -21.21 5.41
C ILE A 193 -7.65 -22.62 5.99
N HIS A 194 -7.48 -23.60 5.11
CA HIS A 194 -7.18 -24.99 5.48
C HIS A 194 -5.67 -25.19 5.52
N TRP A 195 -5.15 -25.71 6.60
CA TRP A 195 -3.73 -25.98 6.79
C TRP A 195 -3.52 -27.20 7.71
N ARG A 196 -2.28 -27.65 7.90
CA ARG A 196 -1.97 -28.84 8.74
C ARG A 196 -2.50 -28.77 10.18
N GLY A 197 -2.73 -27.57 10.71
CA GLY A 197 -3.28 -27.35 12.08
C GLY A 197 -4.80 -27.28 12.13
N GLY A 198 -5.50 -27.48 11.01
CA GLY A 198 -6.97 -27.45 10.93
C GLY A 198 -7.49 -26.37 9.99
N VAL A 199 -8.61 -25.77 10.34
CA VAL A 199 -9.25 -24.68 9.57
C VAL A 199 -9.32 -23.41 10.41
N ILE A 200 -9.03 -22.29 9.78
CA ILE A 200 -9.18 -20.96 10.38
C ILE A 200 -10.19 -20.18 9.55
N GLU A 201 -11.30 -19.81 10.17
CA GLU A 201 -12.25 -18.86 9.60
C GLU A 201 -11.76 -17.43 9.88
N LEU A 202 -11.65 -16.63 8.84
CA LEU A 202 -11.16 -15.27 8.92
C LEU A 202 -12.26 -14.27 8.57
N ARG A 203 -12.42 -13.28 9.42
CA ARG A 203 -13.24 -12.09 9.20
C ARG A 203 -12.35 -10.88 9.24
N THR A 204 -12.44 -10.03 8.23
CA THR A 204 -11.53 -8.89 8.07
C THR A 204 -12.30 -7.59 7.93
N PRO A 205 -11.71 -6.42 8.21
CA PRO A 205 -12.31 -5.13 7.87
C PRO A 205 -12.20 -4.74 6.40
N PHE A 206 -11.56 -5.56 5.56
CA PHE A 206 -11.33 -5.23 4.15
C PHE A 206 -12.62 -5.29 3.32
N PRO A 207 -12.87 -4.31 2.41
CA PRO A 207 -14.13 -4.22 1.66
C PRO A 207 -14.16 -5.06 0.38
N ALA A 208 -13.08 -5.73 0.00
CA ALA A 208 -12.93 -6.35 -1.31
C ALA A 208 -12.29 -7.73 -1.26
N GLU A 209 -12.73 -8.64 -2.14
CA GLU A 209 -12.24 -10.02 -2.18
C GLU A 209 -10.73 -10.11 -2.40
N HIS A 210 -10.14 -9.29 -3.25
CA HIS A 210 -8.72 -9.38 -3.59
C HIS A 210 -7.76 -9.24 -2.38
N PHE A 211 -8.25 -8.78 -1.24
CA PHE A 211 -7.48 -8.77 -0.01
C PHE A 211 -7.26 -10.16 0.61
N TRP A 212 -7.97 -11.20 0.12
CA TRP A 212 -7.68 -12.57 0.56
C TRP A 212 -6.20 -12.93 0.36
N LEU A 213 -5.62 -12.56 -0.78
CA LEU A 213 -4.25 -12.90 -1.13
C LEU A 213 -3.21 -12.33 -0.14
N PRO A 214 -3.15 -11.00 0.10
CA PRO A 214 -2.22 -10.47 1.10
C PRO A 214 -2.53 -10.95 2.52
N THR A 215 -3.80 -11.23 2.85
CA THR A 215 -4.17 -11.73 4.17
C THR A 215 -3.68 -13.17 4.35
N ALA A 216 -3.91 -14.06 3.38
CA ALA A 216 -3.41 -15.44 3.42
C ALA A 216 -1.88 -15.50 3.49
N ALA A 217 -1.17 -14.65 2.74
CA ALA A 217 0.28 -14.53 2.81
C ALA A 217 0.79 -14.15 4.22
N ALA A 218 0.13 -13.18 4.86
CA ALA A 218 0.48 -12.75 6.21
C ALA A 218 0.16 -13.82 7.26
N VAL A 219 -0.99 -14.48 7.13
CA VAL A 219 -1.43 -15.58 8.01
C VAL A 219 -0.46 -16.75 7.90
N ALA A 220 -0.15 -17.22 6.69
CA ALA A 220 0.80 -18.31 6.47
C ALA A 220 2.16 -18.01 7.12
N ALA A 221 2.71 -16.81 6.88
CA ALA A 221 3.96 -16.38 7.47
C ALA A 221 3.89 -16.32 9.02
N ALA A 222 2.79 -15.87 9.59
CA ALA A 222 2.61 -15.79 11.04
C ALA A 222 2.51 -17.17 11.70
N LEU A 223 1.76 -18.11 11.09
CA LEU A 223 1.63 -19.48 11.56
C LEU A 223 2.96 -20.25 11.49
N GLU A 224 3.74 -20.07 10.41
CA GLU A 224 5.08 -20.63 10.28
C GLU A 224 6.08 -20.03 11.30
N LEU A 225 5.82 -18.84 11.80
CA LEU A 225 6.57 -18.22 12.90
C LEU A 225 6.07 -18.65 14.29
N GLY A 226 5.09 -19.55 14.37
CA GLY A 226 4.60 -20.11 15.62
C GLY A 226 3.54 -19.25 16.34
N VAL A 227 2.94 -18.26 15.67
CA VAL A 227 1.84 -17.50 16.25
C VAL A 227 0.60 -18.40 16.38
N PRO A 228 -0.04 -18.53 17.56
CA PRO A 228 -1.27 -19.32 17.70
C PRO A 228 -2.38 -18.84 16.79
N GLN A 229 -3.13 -19.78 16.18
CA GLN A 229 -4.16 -19.47 15.18
C GLN A 229 -5.25 -18.53 15.71
N GLU A 230 -5.64 -18.65 16.99
CA GLU A 230 -6.65 -17.80 17.63
C GLU A 230 -6.16 -16.34 17.69
N LYS A 231 -4.87 -16.14 17.97
CA LYS A 231 -4.25 -14.81 17.95
C LYS A 231 -4.17 -14.25 16.53
N VAL A 232 -3.86 -15.11 15.55
CA VAL A 232 -3.83 -14.71 14.13
C VAL A 232 -5.22 -14.22 13.72
N ALA A 233 -6.27 -15.00 13.95
CA ALA A 233 -7.65 -14.64 13.59
C ALA A 233 -8.10 -13.35 14.28
N ALA A 234 -7.87 -13.23 15.58
CA ALA A 234 -8.22 -12.03 16.35
C ALA A 234 -7.52 -10.77 15.82
N ARG A 235 -6.24 -10.87 15.44
CA ARG A 235 -5.48 -9.73 14.90
C ARG A 235 -5.88 -9.38 13.48
N VAL A 236 -6.16 -10.36 12.64
CA VAL A 236 -6.67 -10.14 11.26
C VAL A 236 -7.99 -9.35 11.29
N ALA A 237 -8.86 -9.62 12.24
CA ALA A 237 -10.16 -8.96 12.38
C ALA A 237 -10.09 -7.47 12.75
N THR A 238 -8.92 -6.96 13.15
CA THR A 238 -8.80 -5.58 13.67
C THR A 238 -8.01 -4.61 12.79
N LEU A 239 -7.25 -5.09 11.79
CA LEU A 239 -6.47 -4.21 10.94
C LEU A 239 -7.31 -3.56 9.84
N GLN A 240 -7.49 -2.27 9.92
CA GLN A 240 -8.13 -1.48 8.86
C GLN A 240 -7.27 -1.41 7.59
N PRO A 241 -7.88 -1.23 6.41
CA PRO A 241 -7.15 -0.96 5.18
C PRO A 241 -6.16 0.20 5.34
N LEU A 242 -5.01 0.10 4.69
CA LEU A 242 -4.07 1.22 4.64
C LEU A 242 -4.70 2.45 3.98
N ALA A 243 -4.33 3.63 4.45
CA ALA A 243 -4.82 4.89 3.89
C ALA A 243 -4.71 4.94 2.36
N ASN A 244 -5.78 5.31 1.71
CA ASN A 244 -5.92 5.36 0.24
C ASN A 244 -5.69 4.02 -0.50
N ARG A 245 -5.95 2.86 0.17
CA ARG A 245 -5.89 1.52 -0.44
C ARG A 245 -7.16 0.75 -0.15
N CYS A 246 -8.23 1.05 -0.88
CA CYS A 246 -9.59 0.60 -0.60
C CYS A 246 -10.01 0.91 0.85
N GLU A 247 -9.54 2.05 1.38
CA GLU A 247 -9.95 2.56 2.68
C GLU A 247 -11.42 2.99 2.61
N VAL A 248 -12.21 2.58 3.58
CA VAL A 248 -13.62 2.97 3.67
C VAL A 248 -13.73 4.23 4.51
N PHE A 249 -14.29 5.28 3.91
CA PHE A 249 -14.54 6.55 4.57
C PHE A 249 -16.05 6.79 4.61
N VAL A 250 -16.62 6.64 5.80
CA VAL A 250 -18.07 6.78 6.03
C VAL A 250 -18.39 8.23 6.39
N VAL A 251 -19.44 8.77 5.77
CA VAL A 251 -20.02 10.08 6.11
C VAL A 251 -21.41 9.83 6.69
N ASP A 252 -21.67 10.40 7.87
CA ASP A 252 -22.97 10.27 8.52
C ASP A 252 -24.04 10.99 7.67
N SER A 253 -25.10 10.28 7.33
CA SER A 253 -26.21 10.78 6.48
C SER A 253 -25.78 11.26 5.08
N GLY A 254 -24.59 10.86 4.59
CA GLY A 254 -24.04 11.20 3.29
C GLY A 254 -23.63 9.98 2.46
N PRO A 255 -22.88 10.22 1.38
CA PRO A 255 -22.28 9.14 0.60
C PRO A 255 -21.18 8.42 1.38
N GLN A 256 -20.88 7.20 0.96
CA GLN A 256 -19.77 6.42 1.47
C GLN A 256 -18.66 6.37 0.42
N PHE A 257 -17.41 6.55 0.84
CA PHE A 257 -16.30 6.58 -0.09
C PHE A 257 -15.40 5.36 0.09
N ILE A 258 -14.94 4.83 -1.03
CA ILE A 258 -13.81 3.90 -1.09
C ILE A 258 -12.62 4.69 -1.62
N LEU A 259 -11.66 4.97 -0.75
CA LEU A 259 -10.44 5.68 -1.10
C LEU A 259 -9.40 4.69 -1.62
N ASP A 260 -9.19 4.66 -2.94
CA ASP A 260 -8.15 3.86 -3.57
C ASP A 260 -7.26 4.74 -4.47
N ALA A 261 -6.76 5.82 -3.87
CA ALA A 261 -6.06 6.92 -4.52
C ALA A 261 -4.53 6.93 -4.31
N ALA A 262 -3.95 5.88 -3.71
CA ALA A 262 -2.49 5.78 -3.54
C ALA A 262 -1.76 5.35 -4.81
N LYS A 263 -2.35 4.46 -5.60
CA LYS A 263 -1.85 3.95 -6.88
C LYS A 263 -3.00 3.50 -7.77
N ALA A 264 -2.83 3.64 -9.08
CA ALA A 264 -3.76 3.08 -10.07
C ALA A 264 -2.97 2.35 -11.18
N PRO A 265 -2.21 1.27 -10.87
CA PRO A 265 -1.50 0.53 -11.89
C PRO A 265 -2.50 -0.23 -12.76
N TRP A 266 -2.26 -0.22 -14.07
CA TRP A 266 -3.18 -0.81 -15.04
C TRP A 266 -3.51 -2.28 -14.74
N HIS A 267 -2.51 -3.07 -14.38
CA HIS A 267 -2.65 -4.51 -14.13
C HIS A 267 -3.58 -4.86 -12.94
N SER A 268 -3.95 -3.89 -12.11
CA SER A 268 -4.81 -4.11 -10.94
C SER A 268 -5.99 -3.13 -10.84
N ILE A 269 -6.24 -2.34 -11.90
CA ILE A 269 -7.35 -1.37 -11.88
C ILE A 269 -8.71 -2.07 -11.77
N HIS A 270 -8.83 -3.25 -12.40
CA HIS A 270 -10.03 -4.10 -12.35
C HIS A 270 -10.40 -4.52 -10.93
N LEU A 271 -9.45 -4.70 -10.01
CA LEU A 271 -9.74 -5.14 -8.64
C LEU A 271 -10.65 -4.16 -7.88
N ALA A 272 -10.48 -2.85 -8.12
CA ALA A 272 -11.37 -1.85 -7.55
C ALA A 272 -12.74 -1.84 -8.23
N PHE A 273 -12.80 -2.13 -9.53
CA PHE A 273 -14.04 -2.24 -10.27
C PHE A 273 -14.82 -3.50 -9.88
N ASP A 274 -14.16 -4.64 -9.72
CA ASP A 274 -14.78 -5.88 -9.23
C ASP A 274 -15.42 -5.68 -7.85
N MET A 275 -14.75 -4.93 -6.95
CA MET A 275 -15.33 -4.57 -5.66
C MET A 275 -16.60 -3.73 -5.83
N MET A 276 -16.58 -2.72 -6.70
CA MET A 276 -17.76 -1.89 -6.97
C MET A 276 -18.91 -2.69 -7.62
N ALA A 277 -18.58 -3.62 -8.52
CA ALA A 277 -19.56 -4.48 -9.16
C ALA A 277 -20.33 -5.35 -8.14
N ARG A 278 -19.59 -5.92 -7.16
CA ARG A 278 -20.15 -6.77 -6.11
C ARG A 278 -20.87 -6.01 -4.98
N ALA A 279 -20.63 -4.72 -4.85
CA ALA A 279 -21.27 -3.93 -3.79
C ALA A 279 -22.79 -3.95 -3.93
N THR A 280 -23.50 -4.15 -2.80
CA THR A 280 -24.95 -4.23 -2.70
C THR A 280 -25.53 -2.91 -2.19
N VAL A 281 -25.39 -1.86 -3.00
CA VAL A 281 -25.86 -0.49 -2.73
C VAL A 281 -26.73 0.00 -3.89
N GLU A 282 -27.68 0.89 -3.61
CA GLU A 282 -28.61 1.39 -4.62
C GLU A 282 -27.95 2.24 -5.70
N ARG A 283 -26.96 3.03 -5.34
CA ARG A 283 -26.27 3.94 -6.26
C ARG A 283 -24.76 3.83 -6.16
N LYS A 284 -24.11 3.78 -7.31
CA LYS A 284 -22.65 3.66 -7.44
C LYS A 284 -22.08 4.77 -8.30
N ARG A 285 -21.00 5.37 -7.86
CA ARG A 285 -20.24 6.35 -8.63
C ARG A 285 -18.77 5.97 -8.66
N ILE A 286 -18.14 6.11 -9.83
CA ILE A 286 -16.70 5.86 -9.98
C ILE A 286 -16.02 7.16 -10.44
N VAL A 287 -15.09 7.66 -9.65
CA VAL A 287 -14.21 8.76 -9.99
C VAL A 287 -12.84 8.19 -10.36
N LEU A 288 -12.45 8.36 -11.63
CA LEU A 288 -11.16 7.89 -12.14
C LEU A 288 -10.25 9.08 -12.47
N GLY A 289 -9.11 9.12 -11.78
CA GLY A 289 -8.04 10.08 -12.07
C GLY A 289 -6.95 9.47 -12.97
N GLN A 290 -5.69 9.71 -12.62
CA GLN A 290 -4.55 9.27 -13.42
C GLN A 290 -4.25 7.78 -13.24
N ILE A 291 -4.20 7.04 -14.37
CA ILE A 291 -3.72 5.64 -14.42
C ILE A 291 -2.20 5.66 -14.35
N SER A 292 -1.61 4.91 -13.40
CA SER A 292 -0.15 4.75 -13.29
C SER A 292 0.40 3.92 -14.46
N ASP A 293 1.67 4.16 -14.80
CA ASP A 293 2.45 3.49 -15.84
C ASP A 293 1.98 3.72 -17.29
N TYR A 294 0.74 4.19 -17.49
CA TYR A 294 0.12 4.40 -18.81
C TYR A 294 -0.72 5.68 -18.87
N ALA A 295 -0.25 6.75 -18.23
CA ALA A 295 -0.99 8.00 -18.11
C ALA A 295 -1.46 8.60 -19.46
N GLY A 296 -0.70 8.41 -20.53
CA GLY A 296 -1.04 8.89 -21.87
C GLY A 296 -1.80 7.92 -22.76
N SER A 297 -2.21 6.74 -22.28
CA SER A 297 -2.83 5.70 -23.13
C SER A 297 -4.33 5.88 -23.30
N THR A 298 -4.78 6.50 -24.42
CA THR A 298 -6.20 6.63 -24.76
C THR A 298 -6.94 5.29 -24.71
N ARG A 299 -6.37 4.21 -25.27
CA ARG A 299 -6.98 2.88 -25.26
C ARG A 299 -7.30 2.37 -23.83
N LYS A 300 -6.40 2.62 -22.86
CA LYS A 300 -6.59 2.17 -21.48
C LYS A 300 -7.63 3.00 -20.74
N TYR A 301 -7.68 4.31 -20.96
CA TYR A 301 -8.71 5.17 -20.41
C TYR A 301 -10.09 4.82 -20.98
N HIS A 302 -10.17 4.60 -22.29
CA HIS A 302 -11.43 4.18 -22.93
C HIS A 302 -11.93 2.82 -22.41
N TYR A 303 -11.02 1.83 -22.26
CA TYR A 303 -11.38 0.54 -21.67
C TYR A 303 -11.88 0.69 -20.23
N ALA A 304 -11.14 1.46 -19.41
CA ALA A 304 -11.55 1.71 -18.03
C ALA A 304 -12.91 2.42 -17.92
N TYR A 305 -13.19 3.35 -18.85
CA TYR A 305 -14.50 3.99 -18.91
C TYR A 305 -15.63 2.99 -19.23
N LYS A 306 -15.48 2.17 -20.28
CA LYS A 306 -16.47 1.15 -20.63
C LYS A 306 -16.77 0.24 -19.45
N THR A 307 -15.74 -0.33 -18.83
CA THR A 307 -15.91 -1.20 -17.66
C THR A 307 -16.59 -0.48 -16.48
N ALA A 308 -16.16 0.74 -16.17
CA ALA A 308 -16.76 1.52 -15.08
C ALA A 308 -18.23 1.85 -15.36
N ARG A 309 -18.57 2.11 -16.61
CA ARG A 309 -19.94 2.48 -17.05
C ARG A 309 -20.93 1.32 -16.95
N GLU A 310 -20.45 0.08 -17.08
CA GLU A 310 -21.27 -1.14 -16.88
C GLU A 310 -21.59 -1.38 -15.39
N ILE A 311 -20.84 -0.78 -14.48
CA ILE A 311 -20.89 -1.03 -13.03
C ILE A 311 -21.59 0.11 -12.29
N ALA A 312 -21.33 1.36 -12.71
CA ALA A 312 -21.74 2.55 -11.97
C ALA A 312 -22.80 3.37 -12.71
N ASP A 313 -23.70 3.98 -11.95
CA ASP A 313 -24.72 4.90 -12.44
C ASP A 313 -24.09 6.17 -13.02
N GLN A 314 -22.96 6.60 -12.44
CA GLN A 314 -22.20 7.75 -12.90
C GLN A 314 -20.70 7.49 -12.87
N VAL A 315 -20.00 7.90 -13.94
CA VAL A 315 -18.53 7.87 -14.04
C VAL A 315 -18.03 9.30 -14.20
N ILE A 316 -17.03 9.67 -13.42
CA ILE A 316 -16.36 10.97 -13.50
C ILE A 316 -14.89 10.74 -13.81
N TYR A 317 -14.39 11.34 -14.87
CA TYR A 317 -12.96 11.41 -15.12
C TYR A 317 -12.42 12.78 -14.70
N VAL A 318 -11.24 12.79 -14.07
CA VAL A 318 -10.63 14.01 -13.54
C VAL A 318 -9.16 14.14 -13.92
N GLY A 319 -8.77 15.37 -14.27
CA GLY A 319 -7.40 15.76 -14.60
C GLY A 319 -7.09 15.75 -16.11
N ASP A 320 -5.82 15.96 -16.45
CA ASP A 320 -5.35 16.22 -17.84
C ASP A 320 -5.69 15.12 -18.86
N ASN A 321 -5.91 13.89 -18.41
CA ASN A 321 -6.22 12.74 -19.25
C ASN A 321 -7.72 12.40 -19.32
N ALA A 322 -8.58 13.20 -18.74
CA ALA A 322 -10.02 12.94 -18.66
C ALA A 322 -10.67 12.82 -20.06
N HIS A 323 -10.24 13.65 -21.02
CA HIS A 323 -10.66 13.64 -22.42
C HIS A 323 -10.43 12.29 -23.14
N ARG A 324 -9.63 11.40 -22.58
CA ARG A 324 -9.28 10.09 -23.19
C ARG A 324 -10.29 8.99 -22.89
N SER A 325 -11.39 9.30 -22.20
CA SER A 325 -12.46 8.34 -21.88
C SER A 325 -13.10 7.76 -23.14
N GLY A 326 -13.27 8.57 -24.18
CA GLY A 326 -14.05 8.23 -25.37
C GLY A 326 -15.54 8.04 -25.07
N ALA A 327 -16.05 8.72 -24.02
CA ALA A 327 -17.45 8.70 -23.66
C ALA A 327 -18.31 9.32 -24.77
N GLY A 328 -19.41 8.65 -25.14
CA GLY A 328 -20.38 9.14 -26.12
C GLY A 328 -21.17 10.37 -25.63
N GLN A 329 -21.79 11.07 -26.58
CA GLN A 329 -22.62 12.23 -26.25
C GLN A 329 -23.83 11.84 -25.41
N ASP A 330 -24.47 10.69 -25.70
CA ASP A 330 -25.63 10.18 -24.95
C ASP A 330 -25.38 9.98 -23.46
N ASP A 331 -24.16 9.55 -23.08
CA ASP A 331 -23.78 9.42 -21.66
C ASP A 331 -23.52 10.79 -21.01
N ARG A 332 -23.04 11.76 -21.79
CA ARG A 332 -22.84 13.14 -21.33
C ARG A 332 -24.16 13.85 -21.11
N ASP A 333 -25.08 13.77 -22.08
CA ASP A 333 -26.38 14.42 -22.04
C ASP A 333 -27.29 13.82 -20.95
N ALA A 334 -27.17 12.51 -20.73
CA ALA A 334 -27.86 11.81 -19.64
C ALA A 334 -27.23 12.02 -18.26
N GLY A 335 -26.14 12.78 -18.13
CA GLY A 335 -25.43 13.00 -16.86
C GLY A 335 -24.77 11.74 -16.29
N ARG A 336 -24.59 10.69 -17.10
CA ARG A 336 -23.92 9.44 -16.70
C ARG A 336 -22.41 9.52 -16.75
N PHE A 337 -21.87 10.49 -17.51
CA PHE A 337 -20.44 10.76 -17.59
C PHE A 337 -20.14 12.24 -17.46
N HIS A 338 -19.13 12.56 -16.63
CA HIS A 338 -18.57 13.90 -16.50
C HIS A 338 -17.05 13.90 -16.70
N GLU A 339 -16.58 14.95 -17.34
CA GLU A 339 -15.18 15.23 -17.53
C GLU A 339 -14.85 16.53 -16.79
N LEU A 340 -14.08 16.41 -15.70
CA LEU A 340 -13.73 17.52 -14.82
C LEU A 340 -12.22 17.70 -14.77
N ARG A 341 -11.77 18.93 -14.56
CA ARG A 341 -10.35 19.26 -14.61
C ARG A 341 -9.64 19.06 -13.29
N THR A 342 -10.30 19.36 -12.19
CA THR A 342 -9.67 19.41 -10.88
C THR A 342 -10.44 18.58 -9.84
N PRO A 343 -9.75 18.08 -8.80
CA PRO A 343 -10.41 17.41 -7.68
C PRO A 343 -11.44 18.30 -6.96
N ARG A 344 -11.27 19.63 -6.98
CA ARG A 344 -12.23 20.56 -6.41
C ARG A 344 -13.55 20.57 -7.19
N GLU A 345 -13.48 20.66 -8.52
CA GLU A 345 -14.68 20.56 -9.37
C GLU A 345 -15.44 19.25 -9.13
N VAL A 346 -14.69 18.13 -8.92
CA VAL A 346 -15.31 16.84 -8.58
C VAL A 346 -15.97 16.90 -7.20
N SER A 347 -15.32 17.50 -6.20
CA SER A 347 -15.88 17.68 -4.86
C SER A 347 -17.17 18.48 -4.90
N ASP A 348 -17.15 19.64 -5.57
CA ASP A 348 -18.31 20.53 -5.73
C ASP A 348 -19.46 19.84 -6.49
N HIS A 349 -19.14 19.01 -7.49
CA HIS A 349 -20.13 18.23 -8.23
C HIS A 349 -20.78 17.15 -7.34
N ILE A 350 -19.97 16.38 -6.60
CA ILE A 350 -20.46 15.33 -5.72
C ILE A 350 -21.30 15.94 -4.59
N GLU A 351 -20.86 17.04 -3.98
CA GLU A 351 -21.60 17.72 -2.92
C GLU A 351 -23.02 18.12 -3.35
N ARG A 352 -23.20 18.59 -4.60
CA ARG A 352 -24.51 18.95 -5.15
C ARG A 352 -25.38 17.78 -5.57
N THR A 353 -24.81 16.61 -5.87
CA THR A 353 -25.52 15.52 -6.58
C THR A 353 -25.51 14.19 -5.85
N ALA A 354 -24.72 14.04 -4.78
CA ALA A 354 -24.67 12.82 -4.01
C ALA A 354 -25.97 12.59 -3.23
N VAL A 355 -26.29 11.33 -3.04
CA VAL A 355 -27.42 10.90 -2.20
C VAL A 355 -26.90 10.09 -1.00
N ALA A 356 -27.69 10.04 0.06
CA ALA A 356 -27.37 9.26 1.24
C ALA A 356 -27.21 7.77 0.86
N GLY A 357 -26.17 7.12 1.40
CA GLY A 357 -25.89 5.70 1.12
C GLY A 357 -25.27 5.40 -0.25
N GLU A 358 -25.08 6.40 -1.13
CA GLU A 358 -24.34 6.22 -2.38
C GLU A 358 -22.91 5.76 -2.11
N LEU A 359 -22.42 4.78 -2.88
CA LEU A 359 -21.02 4.35 -2.81
C LEU A 359 -20.19 5.00 -3.91
N ILE A 360 -19.15 5.72 -3.52
CA ILE A 360 -18.28 6.46 -4.41
C ILE A 360 -16.84 5.92 -4.34
N LEU A 361 -16.36 5.34 -5.44
CA LEU A 361 -14.97 4.94 -5.58
C LEU A 361 -14.13 6.13 -6.05
N LEU A 362 -13.07 6.46 -5.31
CA LEU A 362 -12.04 7.43 -5.71
C LEU A 362 -10.77 6.68 -6.12
N LYS A 363 -10.54 6.47 -7.42
CA LYS A 363 -9.43 5.67 -7.97
C LYS A 363 -8.45 6.54 -8.76
N SER A 364 -7.20 6.64 -8.28
CA SER A 364 -6.14 7.41 -8.95
C SER A 364 -4.74 7.01 -8.50
N SER A 365 -3.72 7.44 -9.25
CA SER A 365 -2.38 7.59 -8.69
C SER A 365 -2.37 8.74 -7.66
N SER A 366 -1.42 8.74 -6.74
CA SER A 366 -1.34 9.71 -5.64
C SER A 366 -1.18 11.18 -6.07
N ASN A 367 -0.89 11.45 -7.34
CA ASN A 367 -0.59 12.80 -7.81
C ASN A 367 -1.75 13.79 -7.68
N LEU A 368 -2.99 13.30 -7.83
CA LEU A 368 -4.19 14.13 -7.79
C LEU A 368 -4.76 14.31 -6.37
N HIS A 369 -4.34 13.48 -5.42
CA HIS A 369 -4.85 13.50 -4.04
C HIS A 369 -6.38 13.53 -3.97
N LEU A 370 -7.03 12.55 -4.62
CA LEU A 370 -8.50 12.46 -4.67
C LEU A 370 -9.14 12.27 -3.31
N GLU A 371 -8.40 11.78 -2.32
CA GLU A 371 -8.88 11.64 -0.93
C GLU A 371 -9.42 12.95 -0.34
N ARG A 372 -9.01 14.12 -0.87
CA ARG A 372 -9.53 15.43 -0.45
C ARG A 372 -11.02 15.57 -0.69
N ILE A 373 -11.54 14.91 -1.73
CA ILE A 373 -12.97 14.90 -2.06
C ILE A 373 -13.78 14.31 -0.89
N ALA A 374 -13.34 13.18 -0.35
CA ALA A 374 -13.99 12.58 0.81
C ALA A 374 -13.72 13.37 2.10
N LEU A 375 -12.49 13.88 2.28
CA LEU A 375 -12.12 14.68 3.45
C LEU A 375 -12.97 15.95 3.58
N ALA A 376 -13.38 16.57 2.45
CA ALA A 376 -14.21 17.77 2.45
C ALA A 376 -15.58 17.56 3.10
N TRP A 377 -16.06 16.35 3.23
CA TRP A 377 -17.31 16.02 3.93
C TRP A 377 -17.22 16.09 5.46
N LYS A 378 -15.99 16.08 6.01
CA LYS A 378 -15.76 16.13 7.47
C LYS A 378 -14.83 17.25 7.91
N HIS A 379 -14.15 17.91 6.96
CA HIS A 379 -13.11 18.89 7.21
C HIS A 379 -13.22 20.08 6.26
N ASP A 380 -12.78 21.24 6.71
CA ASP A 380 -12.63 22.44 5.86
C ASP A 380 -11.37 22.33 5.00
N VAL A 381 -11.46 21.62 3.87
CA VAL A 381 -10.34 21.44 2.95
C VAL A 381 -10.05 22.73 2.20
N LYS A 382 -8.87 23.31 2.44
CA LYS A 382 -8.37 24.53 1.78
C LYS A 382 -7.29 24.27 0.73
N CYS A 383 -6.58 23.14 0.85
CA CYS A 383 -5.54 22.77 -0.11
C CYS A 383 -6.12 22.02 -1.32
N TRP A 384 -6.50 22.76 -2.36
CA TRP A 384 -7.02 22.23 -3.61
C TRP A 384 -6.03 22.27 -4.77
N VAL A 385 -4.73 22.50 -4.50
CA VAL A 385 -3.71 22.51 -5.56
C VAL A 385 -3.72 21.21 -6.36
N PRO A 386 -3.78 21.25 -7.70
CA PRO A 386 -3.85 20.05 -8.54
C PRO A 386 -2.66 19.10 -8.33
N VAL A 387 -1.45 19.67 -8.24
CA VAL A 387 -0.20 18.91 -8.03
C VAL A 387 0.65 19.58 -6.96
N CYS A 388 0.73 18.96 -5.78
CA CYS A 388 1.54 19.48 -4.65
C CYS A 388 2.96 18.90 -4.60
N GLY A 389 3.29 17.90 -5.45
CA GLY A 389 4.59 17.24 -5.48
C GLY A 389 4.86 16.26 -4.32
N LYS A 390 3.93 16.06 -3.40
CA LYS A 390 4.03 15.09 -2.32
C LYS A 390 3.49 13.72 -2.77
N ARG A 391 4.05 12.66 -2.18
CA ARG A 391 3.63 11.27 -2.43
C ARG A 391 2.80 10.69 -1.28
N GLU A 392 2.93 11.25 -0.10
CA GLU A 392 2.13 10.92 1.08
C GLU A 392 0.71 11.47 0.95
N GLY A 393 -0.29 10.73 1.43
CA GLY A 393 -1.68 11.18 1.46
C GLY A 393 -1.88 12.44 2.30
N CYS A 394 -2.97 13.17 2.06
CA CYS A 394 -3.25 14.46 2.68
C CYS A 394 -3.37 14.38 4.20
N VAL A 395 -3.91 13.31 4.75
CA VAL A 395 -3.96 13.08 6.21
C VAL A 395 -2.55 13.01 6.81
N MET A 396 -1.64 12.26 6.16
CA MET A 396 -0.23 12.18 6.59
C MET A 396 0.52 13.50 6.41
N CYS A 397 0.19 14.26 5.36
CA CYS A 397 0.70 15.62 5.15
C CYS A 397 0.27 16.56 6.29
N GLY A 398 -0.98 16.44 6.77
CA GLY A 398 -1.55 17.24 7.86
C GLY A 398 -1.64 18.75 7.56
N LEU A 399 -1.77 19.12 6.27
CA LEU A 399 -1.87 20.51 5.83
C LEU A 399 -3.06 20.74 4.87
N PHE A 400 -4.00 19.81 4.76
CA PHE A 400 -5.10 19.92 3.81
C PHE A 400 -6.11 21.02 4.20
N GLU A 401 -6.18 21.41 5.46
CA GLU A 401 -6.99 22.54 5.96
C GLU A 401 -6.27 23.90 5.87
N VAL A 402 -5.08 23.92 5.28
CA VAL A 402 -4.27 25.12 5.09
C VAL A 402 -4.15 25.41 3.59
N PRO A 403 -4.34 26.65 3.11
CA PRO A 403 -4.06 27.02 1.73
C PRO A 403 -2.65 26.62 1.31
N PHE A 404 -2.50 26.11 0.08
CA PHE A 404 -1.21 25.53 -0.36
C PHE A 404 -0.05 26.54 -0.30
N GLU A 405 -0.28 27.77 -0.64
CA GLU A 405 0.69 28.87 -0.60
C GLU A 405 1.25 29.10 0.80
N GLU A 406 0.49 28.78 1.84
CA GLU A 406 0.90 28.94 3.24
C GLU A 406 1.66 27.72 3.79
N HIS A 407 1.65 26.57 3.10
CA HIS A 407 2.28 25.34 3.58
C HIS A 407 3.74 25.51 4.00
N ARG A 408 4.50 26.32 3.24
CA ARG A 408 5.92 26.57 3.51
C ARG A 408 6.12 27.26 4.87
N ASN A 409 5.25 28.20 5.20
CA ASN A 409 5.31 28.95 6.45
C ASN A 409 4.91 28.07 7.63
N HIS A 410 3.84 27.28 7.49
CA HIS A 410 3.43 26.28 8.48
C HIS A 410 4.52 25.25 8.80
N VAL A 411 5.18 24.68 7.79
CA VAL A 411 6.30 23.74 7.99
C VAL A 411 7.48 24.41 8.69
N ARG A 412 7.79 25.66 8.36
CA ARG A 412 8.86 26.43 9.03
C ARG A 412 8.50 26.72 10.47
N GLY A 413 7.27 27.12 10.75
CA GLY A 413 6.76 27.36 12.10
C GLY A 413 6.86 26.11 12.98
N ARG A 414 6.34 24.95 12.51
CA ARG A 414 6.45 23.66 13.23
C ARG A 414 7.90 23.24 13.50
N ARG A 415 8.84 23.48 12.56
CA ARG A 415 10.27 23.20 12.76
C ARG A 415 10.90 24.14 13.81
N ARG A 416 10.53 25.41 13.82
CA ARG A 416 10.96 26.39 14.85
C ARG A 416 10.44 26.00 16.23
N ALA A 417 9.15 25.68 16.35
CA ALA A 417 8.54 25.26 17.60
C ALA A 417 9.21 23.99 18.17
N ARG A 418 9.44 22.96 17.33
CA ARG A 418 10.17 21.73 17.74
C ARG A 418 11.61 21.99 18.18
N ARG A 419 12.34 22.90 17.51
CA ARG A 419 13.69 23.32 17.93
C ARG A 419 13.67 24.04 19.25
N TRP A 420 12.67 24.91 19.46
CA TRP A 420 12.49 25.67 20.68
C TRP A 420 12.11 24.77 21.87
N GLN A 421 11.22 23.80 21.68
CA GLN A 421 10.90 22.79 22.68
C GLN A 421 12.11 21.91 23.02
N HIS A 422 12.88 21.49 22.03
CA HIS A 422 14.11 20.72 22.26
C HIS A 422 15.14 21.52 23.05
N PHE A 423 15.31 22.79 22.72
CA PHE A 423 16.19 23.72 23.43
C PHE A 423 15.74 23.96 24.88
N ARG A 424 14.42 24.16 25.12
CA ARG A 424 13.86 24.27 26.48
C ARG A 424 14.10 23.01 27.31
N ARG A 425 13.94 21.81 26.73
CA ARG A 425 14.24 20.53 27.40
C ARG A 425 15.72 20.42 27.78
N LEU A 426 16.63 20.89 26.94
CA LEU A 426 18.07 20.88 27.21
C LEU A 426 18.45 21.87 28.32
N LEU A 427 17.70 22.93 28.51
CA LEU A 427 17.91 23.97 29.56
C LEU A 427 17.17 23.65 30.87
N GLY A 428 16.53 22.48 31.01
CA GLY A 428 15.84 22.08 32.23
C GLY A 428 14.58 22.89 32.56
N ALA A 429 14.05 23.73 31.63
CA ALA A 429 12.83 24.46 31.82
C ALA A 429 11.62 23.54 31.66
N GLY A 430 10.88 23.32 32.74
CA GLY A 430 9.73 22.43 32.81
C GLY A 430 8.68 22.69 31.73
N THR A 431 8.01 21.63 31.31
CA THR A 431 6.87 21.63 30.40
C THR A 431 5.63 22.05 31.18
N GLU A 432 5.17 23.28 31.06
CA GLU A 432 3.75 23.57 31.27
C GLU A 432 2.97 23.14 30.04
N PRO A 433 1.87 22.42 30.20
CA PRO A 433 1.00 22.06 29.08
C PRO A 433 0.16 23.27 28.67
N ILE A 434 0.12 23.54 27.36
CA ILE A 434 -0.92 24.36 26.73
C ILE A 434 -1.88 23.44 26.05
#